data_c2fdf415b412308c5a8dbef0eae96fec
#
_entry.id   c2fdf415b412308c5a8dbef0eae96fec
#
_cell.length_a   1.000
_cell.length_b   1.000
_cell.length_c   1.000
_cell.angle_alpha   90.00
_cell.angle_beta   90.00
_cell.angle_gamma   90.00
#
_symmetry.space_group_name_H-M   'P 1'
#
loop_
_entity.id
_entity.type
_entity.pdbx_description
1 polymer ?
#
loop_
_entity_poly.entity_id
_entity_poly.type
_entity_poly.pdbx_seq_one_letter_code
_entity_poly.pdbx_strand_id
1 'polypeptide(L)'
;MSMTFSGQVAVVTGAAAGIGRATAQAFAAQGLKVVAADLDVAGGEATVQLIRDAGGEAVFVRCDVTVESDVQRLMGEVISAYGRLDYAFNNAGIEIEKGKLADGTLDEFDAIMGVNVKGVWLCMKYQLPLLLAQGGGAIVNTASVAGLGAAPKMSIY
;
A
#
# COMPACT_ATOMS: atom_id res chain seq x y z
N MET A 1 -10.90 -7.53 -25.47
CA MET A 1 -9.73 -8.33 -25.07
C MET A 1 -9.53 -8.15 -23.58
N SER A 2 -9.65 -9.22 -22.80
CA SER A 2 -9.27 -9.16 -21.38
C SER A 2 -7.75 -8.99 -21.31
N MET A 3 -7.25 -7.93 -20.68
CA MET A 3 -5.83 -7.81 -20.38
C MET A 3 -5.52 -8.86 -19.31
N THR A 4 -4.64 -9.80 -19.63
CA THR A 4 -4.15 -10.79 -18.67
C THR A 4 -2.80 -10.31 -18.16
N PHE A 5 -2.68 -10.17 -16.83
CA PHE A 5 -1.46 -9.76 -16.15
C PHE A 5 -0.65 -10.96 -15.63
N SER A 6 -0.79 -12.11 -16.28
CA SER A 6 -0.21 -13.37 -15.82
C SER A 6 1.31 -13.28 -15.61
N GLY A 7 1.75 -13.67 -14.43
CA GLY A 7 3.16 -13.65 -14.02
C GLY A 7 3.70 -12.30 -13.56
N GLN A 8 2.92 -11.23 -13.66
CA GLN A 8 3.28 -9.92 -13.13
C GLN A 8 2.98 -9.81 -11.63
N VAL A 9 3.70 -8.94 -10.95
CA VAL A 9 3.69 -8.81 -9.49
C VAL A 9 3.24 -7.43 -9.08
N ALA A 10 2.30 -7.39 -8.13
CA ALA A 10 1.84 -6.15 -7.51
C ALA A 10 2.09 -6.15 -6.00
N VAL A 11 2.56 -5.02 -5.47
CA VAL A 11 2.56 -4.74 -4.03
C VAL A 11 1.42 -3.78 -3.70
N VAL A 12 0.71 -4.06 -2.59
CA VAL A 12 -0.39 -3.21 -2.09
C VAL A 12 -0.13 -2.93 -0.62
N THR A 13 0.00 -1.65 -0.25
CA THR A 13 0.10 -1.23 1.17
C THR A 13 -1.28 -0.89 1.73
N GLY A 14 -1.47 -1.07 3.04
CA GLY A 14 -2.79 -0.94 3.67
C GLY A 14 -3.75 -2.05 3.21
N ALA A 15 -3.22 -3.26 2.98
CA ALA A 15 -3.95 -4.36 2.36
C ALA A 15 -4.78 -5.20 3.33
N ALA A 16 -4.74 -4.90 4.63
CA ALA A 16 -5.48 -5.66 5.65
C ALA A 16 -6.99 -5.42 5.62
N ALA A 17 -7.45 -4.29 5.06
CA ALA A 17 -8.87 -3.93 5.05
C ALA A 17 -9.22 -3.00 3.87
N GLY A 18 -10.50 -2.66 3.75
CA GLY A 18 -11.03 -1.59 2.91
C GLY A 18 -10.57 -1.64 1.45
N ILE A 19 -10.12 -0.49 0.94
CA ILE A 19 -9.71 -0.30 -0.46
C ILE A 19 -8.49 -1.18 -0.79
N GLY A 20 -7.50 -1.24 0.11
CA GLY A 20 -6.30 -2.05 -0.10
C GLY A 20 -6.61 -3.54 -0.28
N ARG A 21 -7.44 -4.11 0.61
CA ARG A 21 -7.90 -5.50 0.49
C ARG A 21 -8.64 -5.75 -0.83
N ALA A 22 -9.60 -4.89 -1.14
CA ALA A 22 -10.40 -5.03 -2.37
C ALA A 22 -9.52 -4.95 -3.62
N THR A 23 -8.53 -4.04 -3.63
CA THR A 23 -7.58 -3.91 -4.74
C THR A 23 -6.67 -5.13 -4.84
N ALA A 24 -6.16 -5.65 -3.71
CA ALA A 24 -5.33 -6.86 -3.70
C ALA A 24 -6.08 -8.07 -4.29
N GLN A 25 -7.35 -8.25 -3.90
CA GLN A 25 -8.22 -9.29 -4.48
C GLN A 25 -8.48 -9.06 -5.98
N ALA A 26 -8.75 -7.82 -6.39
CA ALA A 26 -8.99 -7.50 -7.80
C ALA A 26 -7.75 -7.74 -8.66
N PHE A 27 -6.56 -7.41 -8.18
CA PHE A 27 -5.29 -7.69 -8.86
C PHE A 27 -5.08 -9.19 -9.03
N ALA A 28 -5.26 -9.95 -7.95
CA ALA A 28 -5.12 -11.41 -8.01
C ALA A 28 -6.13 -12.06 -8.97
N ALA A 29 -7.38 -11.57 -9.01
CA ALA A 29 -8.40 -12.03 -9.94
C ALA A 29 -8.07 -11.74 -11.42
N GLN A 30 -7.18 -10.78 -11.70
CA GLN A 30 -6.64 -10.50 -13.03
C GLN A 30 -5.35 -11.27 -13.35
N GLY A 31 -4.93 -12.17 -12.45
CA GLY A 31 -3.75 -13.04 -12.65
C GLY A 31 -2.43 -12.45 -12.15
N LEU A 32 -2.43 -11.35 -11.43
CA LEU A 32 -1.23 -10.85 -10.76
C LEU A 32 -0.92 -11.68 -9.51
N LYS A 33 0.36 -11.84 -9.23
CA LYS A 33 0.86 -12.27 -7.92
C LYS A 33 0.90 -11.06 -7.00
N VAL A 34 0.35 -11.18 -5.80
CA VAL A 34 0.15 -10.05 -4.90
C VAL A 34 1.00 -10.15 -3.64
N VAL A 35 1.72 -9.09 -3.31
CA VAL A 35 2.30 -8.89 -1.99
C VAL A 35 1.41 -7.92 -1.21
N ALA A 36 0.67 -8.44 -0.24
CA ALA A 36 -0.16 -7.66 0.65
C ALA A 36 0.68 -7.18 1.84
N ALA A 37 0.76 -5.86 2.03
CA ALA A 37 1.55 -5.26 3.12
C ALA A 37 0.66 -4.43 4.05
N ASP A 38 0.80 -4.64 5.35
CA ASP A 38 0.04 -3.91 6.38
C ASP A 38 0.72 -4.02 7.75
N LEU A 39 0.34 -3.16 8.69
CA LEU A 39 0.66 -3.30 10.11
C LEU A 39 -0.20 -4.39 10.79
N ASP A 40 -1.46 -4.50 10.40
CA ASP A 40 -2.40 -5.50 10.92
C ASP A 40 -2.12 -6.87 10.31
N VAL A 41 -1.42 -7.70 11.07
CA VAL A 41 -1.05 -9.07 10.67
C VAL A 41 -2.28 -9.93 10.42
N ALA A 42 -3.26 -9.90 11.32
CA ALA A 42 -4.44 -10.75 11.21
C ALA A 42 -5.29 -10.38 9.98
N GLY A 43 -5.49 -9.07 9.75
CA GLY A 43 -6.21 -8.57 8.58
C GLY A 43 -5.47 -8.84 7.27
N GLY A 44 -4.14 -8.74 7.27
CA GLY A 44 -3.30 -9.00 6.10
C GLY A 44 -3.29 -10.48 5.71
N GLU A 45 -3.13 -11.38 6.67
CA GLU A 45 -3.22 -12.83 6.45
C GLU A 45 -4.62 -13.24 5.98
N ALA A 46 -5.68 -12.65 6.54
CA ALA A 46 -7.04 -12.89 6.06
C ALA A 46 -7.22 -12.47 4.59
N THR A 47 -6.61 -11.35 4.18
CA THR A 47 -6.62 -10.91 2.77
C THR A 47 -5.92 -11.91 1.86
N VAL A 48 -4.76 -12.41 2.26
CA VAL A 48 -4.02 -13.45 1.52
C VAL A 48 -4.84 -14.73 1.42
N GLN A 49 -5.48 -15.15 2.51
CA GLN A 49 -6.33 -16.36 2.50
C GLN A 49 -7.50 -16.21 1.53
N LEU A 50 -8.20 -15.06 1.52
CA LEU A 50 -9.28 -14.77 0.57
C LEU A 50 -8.82 -14.86 -0.89
N ILE A 51 -7.61 -14.37 -1.19
CA ILE A 51 -7.02 -14.45 -2.53
C ILE A 51 -6.74 -15.92 -2.91
N ARG A 52 -6.14 -16.69 -2.00
CA ARG A 52 -5.81 -18.11 -2.23
C ARG A 52 -7.06 -18.98 -2.39
N ASP A 53 -8.08 -18.74 -1.58
CA ASP A 53 -9.38 -19.44 -1.67
C ASP A 53 -10.08 -19.20 -3.01
N ALA A 54 -9.83 -18.01 -3.62
CA ALA A 54 -10.31 -17.67 -4.96
C ALA A 54 -9.39 -18.18 -6.09
N GLY A 55 -8.33 -18.95 -5.77
CA GLY A 55 -7.38 -19.51 -6.73
C GLY A 55 -6.27 -18.55 -7.17
N GLY A 56 -6.12 -17.39 -6.53
CA GLY A 56 -5.04 -16.44 -6.77
C GLY A 56 -3.77 -16.75 -5.98
N GLU A 57 -2.72 -16.00 -6.24
CA GLU A 57 -1.41 -16.14 -5.58
C GLU A 57 -1.06 -14.87 -4.80
N ALA A 58 -0.86 -15.00 -3.49
CA ALA A 58 -0.48 -13.87 -2.65
C ALA A 58 0.38 -14.31 -1.45
N VAL A 59 1.18 -13.36 -0.96
CA VAL A 59 1.91 -13.43 0.31
C VAL A 59 1.65 -12.18 1.14
N PHE A 60 1.75 -12.32 2.46
CA PHE A 60 1.64 -11.19 3.38
C PHE A 60 3.01 -10.79 3.91
N VAL A 61 3.24 -9.49 4.04
CA VAL A 61 4.42 -8.92 4.68
C VAL A 61 3.99 -7.84 5.67
N ARG A 62 4.27 -8.04 6.96
CA ARG A 62 4.06 -6.97 7.94
C ARG A 62 4.98 -5.80 7.61
N CYS A 63 4.42 -4.60 7.46
CA CYS A 63 5.18 -3.40 7.11
C CYS A 63 4.56 -2.15 7.75
N ASP A 64 5.36 -1.44 8.52
CA ASP A 64 5.09 -0.05 8.88
C ASP A 64 5.71 0.86 7.81
N VAL A 65 4.86 1.51 7.01
CA VAL A 65 5.34 2.39 5.92
C VAL A 65 6.08 3.63 6.43
N THR A 66 5.96 3.97 7.72
CA THR A 66 6.68 5.09 8.34
C THR A 66 8.12 4.72 8.72
N VAL A 67 8.44 3.42 8.72
CA VAL A 67 9.75 2.85 9.11
C VAL A 67 10.52 2.42 7.88
N GLU A 68 11.62 3.12 7.59
CA GLU A 68 12.41 2.90 6.36
C GLU A 68 12.90 1.45 6.21
N SER A 69 13.39 0.83 7.30
CA SER A 69 13.84 -0.56 7.27
C SER A 69 12.73 -1.57 6.98
N ASP A 70 11.47 -1.26 7.37
CA ASP A 70 10.32 -2.11 7.05
C ASP A 70 10.01 -2.04 5.55
N VAL A 71 10.05 -0.85 4.95
CA VAL A 71 9.84 -0.67 3.51
C VAL A 71 10.96 -1.33 2.69
N GLN A 72 12.23 -1.21 3.14
CA GLN A 72 13.35 -1.94 2.52
C GLN A 72 13.13 -3.45 2.56
N ARG A 73 12.76 -3.98 3.73
CA ARG A 73 12.45 -5.40 3.90
C ARG A 73 11.27 -5.82 3.02
N LEU A 74 10.20 -5.03 2.94
CA LEU A 74 9.06 -5.30 2.05
C LEU A 74 9.51 -5.48 0.61
N MET A 75 10.35 -4.60 0.07
CA MET A 75 10.86 -4.74 -1.29
C MET A 75 11.77 -5.97 -1.46
N GLY A 76 12.57 -6.29 -0.45
CA GLY A 76 13.35 -7.54 -0.42
C GLY A 76 12.46 -8.78 -0.49
N GLU A 77 11.36 -8.81 0.26
CA GLU A 77 10.38 -9.92 0.25
C GLU A 77 9.64 -10.02 -1.09
N VAL A 78 9.30 -8.88 -1.73
CA VAL A 78 8.73 -8.89 -3.09
C VAL A 78 9.64 -9.61 -4.07
N ILE A 79 10.93 -9.28 -4.06
CA ILE A 79 11.90 -9.89 -4.96
C ILE A 79 12.20 -11.33 -4.57
N SER A 80 12.29 -11.64 -3.28
CA SER A 80 12.49 -13.02 -2.79
C SER A 80 11.35 -13.96 -3.18
N ALA A 81 10.09 -13.49 -3.06
CA ALA A 81 8.92 -14.29 -3.35
C ALA A 81 8.69 -14.48 -4.86
N TYR A 82 8.90 -13.43 -5.66
CA TYR A 82 8.43 -13.41 -7.03
C TYR A 82 9.45 -12.95 -8.09
N GLY A 83 10.63 -12.48 -7.68
CA GLY A 83 11.72 -12.11 -8.57
C GLY A 83 11.56 -10.77 -9.29
N ARG A 84 10.42 -10.08 -9.15
CA ARG A 84 10.10 -8.85 -9.86
C ARG A 84 9.06 -8.00 -9.15
N LEU A 85 8.94 -6.73 -9.55
CA LEU A 85 7.84 -5.84 -9.18
C LEU A 85 7.36 -5.11 -10.43
N ASP A 86 6.08 -5.22 -10.78
CA ASP A 86 5.49 -4.55 -11.95
C ASP A 86 4.59 -3.38 -11.56
N TYR A 87 3.85 -3.54 -10.49
CA TYR A 87 2.87 -2.56 -10.03
C TYR A 87 2.98 -2.32 -8.54
N ALA A 88 2.76 -1.08 -8.14
CA ALA A 88 2.67 -0.71 -6.75
C ALA A 88 1.42 0.14 -6.50
N PHE A 89 0.66 -0.23 -5.48
CA PHE A 89 -0.44 0.57 -4.98
C PHE A 89 -0.13 1.01 -3.55
N ASN A 90 0.33 2.24 -3.41
CA ASN A 90 0.60 2.89 -2.13
C ASN A 90 -0.71 3.45 -1.58
N ASN A 91 -1.39 2.64 -0.78
CA ASN A 91 -2.74 2.92 -0.28
C ASN A 91 -2.78 3.07 1.25
N ALA A 92 -1.77 2.62 1.97
CA ALA A 92 -1.71 2.83 3.41
C ALA A 92 -1.90 4.31 3.75
N GLY A 93 -2.86 4.61 4.61
CA GLY A 93 -3.21 5.97 5.00
C GLY A 93 -4.07 5.96 6.25
N ILE A 94 -4.01 7.04 7.00
CA ILE A 94 -4.82 7.26 8.20
C ILE A 94 -5.45 8.64 8.18
N GLU A 95 -6.60 8.76 8.84
CA GLU A 95 -7.22 10.01 9.22
C GLU A 95 -7.66 9.85 10.69
N ILE A 96 -7.12 10.65 11.57
CA ILE A 96 -7.32 10.56 13.03
C ILE A 96 -7.66 11.89 13.69
N GLU A 97 -7.84 12.97 12.92
CA GLU A 97 -8.17 14.29 13.48
C GLU A 97 -9.54 14.27 14.16
N LYS A 98 -9.58 14.76 15.39
CA LYS A 98 -10.80 14.80 16.20
C LYS A 98 -11.36 16.19 16.43
N GLY A 99 -10.53 17.21 16.25
CA GLY A 99 -10.79 18.57 16.64
C GLY A 99 -10.65 19.61 15.53
N LYS A 100 -10.66 20.88 15.94
CA LYS A 100 -10.28 22.01 15.06
C LYS A 100 -8.75 22.09 14.99
N LEU A 101 -8.22 22.72 13.97
CA LEU A 101 -6.77 22.95 13.84
C LEU A 101 -6.14 23.56 15.12
N ALA A 102 -6.82 24.50 15.76
CA ALA A 102 -6.33 25.14 16.99
C ALA A 102 -6.21 24.19 18.19
N ASP A 103 -6.89 23.06 18.17
CA ASP A 103 -6.91 22.04 19.22
C ASP A 103 -6.07 20.82 18.83
N GLY A 104 -5.52 20.80 17.61
CA GLY A 104 -4.70 19.69 17.07
C GLY A 104 -3.39 19.52 17.81
N THR A 105 -2.89 18.30 17.87
CA THR A 105 -1.63 17.95 18.54
C THR A 105 -0.52 17.66 17.53
N LEU A 106 0.73 17.82 17.96
CA LEU A 106 1.89 17.41 17.16
C LEU A 106 1.88 15.91 16.89
N ASP A 107 1.41 15.09 17.84
CA ASP A 107 1.32 13.63 17.67
C ASP A 107 0.35 13.26 16.52
N GLU A 108 -0.82 13.93 16.43
CA GLU A 108 -1.75 13.74 15.32
C GLU A 108 -1.11 14.18 13.99
N PHE A 109 -0.46 15.33 13.97
CA PHE A 109 0.26 15.83 12.79
C PHE A 109 1.35 14.87 12.34
N ASP A 110 2.24 14.45 13.25
CA ASP A 110 3.35 13.56 12.95
C ASP A 110 2.86 12.19 12.47
N ALA A 111 1.78 11.66 13.06
CA ALA A 111 1.20 10.39 12.65
C ALA A 111 0.62 10.48 11.23
N ILE A 112 -0.21 11.50 10.94
CA ILE A 112 -0.83 11.68 9.62
C ILE A 112 0.23 11.92 8.54
N MET A 113 1.13 12.86 8.76
CA MET A 113 2.22 13.17 7.81
C MET A 113 3.19 11.99 7.67
N GLY A 114 3.43 11.26 8.76
CA GLY A 114 4.26 10.06 8.78
C GLY A 114 3.73 8.99 7.82
N VAL A 115 2.45 8.66 7.92
CA VAL A 115 1.85 7.61 7.09
C VAL A 115 1.53 8.14 5.69
N ASN A 116 0.77 9.25 5.59
CA ASN A 116 0.17 9.67 4.33
C ASN A 116 1.16 10.37 3.38
N VAL A 117 2.26 10.93 3.89
CA VAL A 117 3.26 11.63 3.07
C VAL A 117 4.60 10.90 3.07
N LYS A 118 5.24 10.77 4.25
CA LYS A 118 6.55 10.10 4.36
C LYS A 118 6.46 8.63 3.94
N GLY A 119 5.40 7.91 4.35
CA GLY A 119 5.19 6.50 4.01
C GLY A 119 5.09 6.28 2.50
N VAL A 120 4.32 7.11 1.80
CA VAL A 120 4.22 7.07 0.34
C VAL A 120 5.58 7.37 -0.31
N TRP A 121 6.29 8.39 0.18
CA TRP A 121 7.61 8.73 -0.31
C TRP A 121 8.63 7.60 -0.13
N LEU A 122 8.66 6.96 1.06
CA LEU A 122 9.52 5.81 1.33
C LEU A 122 9.20 4.64 0.40
N CYS A 123 7.91 4.31 0.22
CA CYS A 123 7.49 3.28 -0.71
C CYS A 123 8.01 3.55 -2.12
N MET A 124 7.77 4.75 -2.67
CA MET A 124 8.27 5.11 -3.99
C MET A 124 9.80 5.09 -4.10
N LYS A 125 10.51 5.55 -3.06
CA LYS A 125 11.98 5.54 -3.00
C LYS A 125 12.55 4.15 -3.26
N TYR A 126 11.93 3.09 -2.72
CA TYR A 126 12.41 1.71 -2.86
C TYR A 126 11.74 0.92 -3.98
N GLN A 127 10.57 1.35 -4.47
CA GLN A 127 9.89 0.76 -5.62
C GLN A 127 10.52 1.18 -6.95
N LEU A 128 10.82 2.48 -7.12
CA LEU A 128 11.32 3.04 -8.37
C LEU A 128 12.59 2.35 -8.90
N PRO A 129 13.64 2.07 -8.09
CA PRO A 129 14.81 1.36 -8.59
C PRO A 129 14.49 -0.02 -9.15
N LEU A 130 13.55 -0.76 -8.54
CA LEU A 130 13.14 -2.09 -9.00
C LEU A 130 12.41 -2.01 -10.34
N LEU A 131 11.47 -1.07 -10.47
CA LEU A 131 10.72 -0.84 -11.70
C LEU A 131 11.66 -0.41 -12.86
N LEU A 132 12.58 0.50 -12.58
CA LEU A 132 13.53 0.98 -13.59
C LEU A 132 14.50 -0.13 -14.05
N ALA A 133 14.99 -0.94 -13.13
CA ALA A 133 15.92 -2.03 -13.44
C ALA A 133 15.31 -3.10 -14.38
N GLN A 134 13.99 -3.28 -14.35
CA GLN A 134 13.30 -4.24 -15.22
C GLN A 134 12.67 -3.62 -16.48
N GLY A 135 12.87 -2.30 -16.69
CA GLY A 135 12.44 -1.61 -17.91
C GLY A 135 11.07 -0.93 -17.82
N GLY A 136 10.46 -0.86 -16.61
CA GLY A 136 9.21 -0.12 -16.40
C GLY A 136 8.24 -0.79 -15.43
N GLY A 137 7.09 -0.15 -15.27
CA GLY A 137 6.00 -0.56 -14.40
C GLY A 137 5.10 0.63 -14.09
N ALA A 138 4.22 0.50 -13.11
CA ALA A 138 3.35 1.60 -12.70
C ALA A 138 3.21 1.69 -11.17
N ILE A 139 3.14 2.92 -10.67
CA ILE A 139 2.83 3.23 -9.28
C ILE A 139 1.54 4.04 -9.25
N VAL A 140 0.63 3.65 -8.37
CA VAL A 140 -0.56 4.42 -8.03
C VAL A 140 -0.49 4.78 -6.55
N ASN A 141 -0.69 6.04 -6.22
CA ASN A 141 -0.78 6.52 -4.84
C ASN A 141 -2.22 6.94 -4.55
N THR A 142 -2.76 6.51 -3.43
CA THR A 142 -4.05 6.98 -2.95
C THR A 142 -3.95 8.46 -2.59
N ALA A 143 -4.88 9.24 -3.12
CA ALA A 143 -5.13 10.63 -2.73
C ALA A 143 -6.53 10.75 -2.14
N SER A 144 -6.93 11.95 -1.77
CA SER A 144 -8.26 12.21 -1.21
C SER A 144 -8.92 13.41 -1.88
N VAL A 145 -10.23 13.39 -1.94
CA VAL A 145 -11.04 14.57 -2.29
C VAL A 145 -10.87 15.70 -1.27
N ALA A 146 -10.44 15.39 -0.05
CA ALA A 146 -10.09 16.38 0.96
C ALA A 146 -8.93 17.31 0.53
N GLY A 147 -8.07 16.88 -0.39
CA GLY A 147 -7.04 17.70 -1.01
C GLY A 147 -7.57 18.69 -2.07
N LEU A 148 -8.83 18.55 -2.49
CA LEU A 148 -9.49 19.41 -3.47
C LEU A 148 -10.53 20.34 -2.85
N GLY A 149 -10.89 20.15 -1.58
CA GLY A 149 -11.89 20.93 -0.87
C GLY A 149 -11.72 20.85 0.63
N ALA A 150 -12.26 21.85 1.33
CA ALA A 150 -12.20 21.88 2.79
C ALA A 150 -13.26 20.97 3.42
N ALA A 151 -12.86 20.22 4.43
CA ALA A 151 -13.76 19.48 5.31
C ALA A 151 -13.51 19.89 6.78
N PRO A 152 -14.57 20.03 7.60
CA PRO A 152 -14.39 20.31 9.01
C PRO A 152 -13.59 19.21 9.70
N LYS A 153 -12.63 19.59 10.56
CA LYS A 153 -11.79 18.67 11.34
C LYS A 153 -10.86 17.78 10.50
N MET A 154 -10.49 18.25 9.30
CA MET A 154 -9.55 17.57 8.41
C MET A 154 -8.52 18.59 7.91
N SER A 155 -7.83 19.22 8.83
CA SER A 155 -6.90 20.34 8.53
C SER A 155 -5.48 19.88 8.26
N ILE A 156 -5.12 18.67 8.70
CA ILE A 156 -3.83 18.03 8.47
C ILE A 156 -3.93 17.07 7.29
N TYR A 157 -5.03 16.32 7.27
CA TYR A 157 -5.32 15.31 6.26
C TYR A 157 -5.60 15.95 4.89
#